data_2162d0ed4201d632de39e41c70ec76fb
#
_entry.id   2162d0ed4201d632de39e41c70ec76fb
#
_cell.length_a   1.000
_cell.length_b   1.000
_cell.length_c   1.000
_cell.angle_alpha   90.00
_cell.angle_beta   90.00
_cell.angle_gamma   90.00
#
_symmetry.space_group_name_H-M   'P 1'
#
loop_
_entity.id
_entity.type
_entity.pdbx_description
1 polymer ?
#
loop_
_entity_poly.entity_id
_entity_poly.type
_entity_poly.pdbx_seq_one_letter_code
_entity_poly.pdbx_strand_id
1 'polypeptide(L)'
;IGMLVISGQVKTETTVRHTGLKLRQFGDQELDIEELVRPVTKYATMVTDPRSIRYHLEKAIHLATTGRPGPVWLDIPLDVQATKIDPDDLLPGFDPAELDQPWQAADLDATADAILARLAAAQRPVVFAGGGVRLSGAHAEFLALIEKLGIPVVTGWNAHDVLWNDHPLYCGRPGTVGDRGGNMVTQSADLLLVLGSRLNIRQVSYNWKSFAREAYKI
;
A
#
# COMPACT_ATOMS: atom_id res chain seq x y z
N ILE A 1 -0.36 2.85 -4.77
CA ILE A 1 -1.17 2.68 -6.00
C ILE A 1 -0.65 1.43 -6.68
N GLY A 2 -1.56 0.46 -6.98
CA GLY A 2 -1.26 -0.69 -7.83
C GLY A 2 -0.99 -0.19 -9.25
N MET A 3 0.14 -0.59 -9.84
CA MET A 3 0.55 -0.18 -11.19
C MET A 3 1.42 -1.28 -11.79
N LEU A 4 1.08 -1.72 -13.00
CA LEU A 4 1.93 -2.59 -13.80
C LEU A 4 2.64 -1.74 -14.85
N VAL A 5 3.97 -1.76 -14.83
CA VAL A 5 4.82 -1.16 -15.86
C VAL A 5 5.43 -2.28 -16.69
N ILE A 6 5.43 -2.11 -18.00
CA ILE A 6 6.08 -3.01 -18.95
C ILE A 6 7.06 -2.17 -19.78
N SER A 7 8.33 -2.57 -19.79
CA SER A 7 9.35 -1.97 -20.64
C SER A 7 9.91 -2.99 -21.62
N GLY A 8 10.46 -2.48 -22.73
CA GLY A 8 11.25 -3.27 -23.66
C GLY A 8 12.73 -3.19 -23.32
N GLN A 9 13.46 -4.26 -23.60
CA GLN A 9 14.90 -4.36 -23.45
C GLN A 9 15.56 -4.74 -24.78
N VAL A 10 16.86 -4.52 -24.91
CA VAL A 10 17.67 -5.09 -26.00
C VAL A 10 17.54 -6.61 -26.00
N LYS A 11 18.01 -7.29 -27.06
CA LYS A 11 17.95 -8.75 -27.11
C LYS A 11 18.67 -9.37 -25.92
N THR A 12 18.12 -10.47 -25.39
CA THR A 12 18.67 -11.18 -24.24
C THR A 12 20.18 -11.43 -24.38
N GLU A 13 20.63 -11.92 -25.53
CA GLU A 13 22.06 -12.22 -25.82
C GLU A 13 22.99 -11.00 -25.78
N THR A 14 22.42 -9.79 -25.90
CA THR A 14 23.19 -8.53 -25.87
C THR A 14 23.10 -7.80 -24.52
N THR A 15 22.57 -8.45 -23.50
CA THR A 15 22.59 -7.91 -22.13
C THR A 15 23.85 -8.30 -21.38
N VAL A 16 24.37 -7.44 -20.53
CA VAL A 16 25.49 -7.75 -19.62
C VAL A 16 25.19 -8.98 -18.77
N ARG A 17 23.94 -9.08 -18.31
CA ARG A 17 23.47 -10.22 -17.48
C ARG A 17 23.68 -11.56 -18.20
N HIS A 18 23.42 -11.62 -19.50
CA HIS A 18 23.61 -12.83 -20.29
C HIS A 18 25.09 -13.19 -20.46
N THR A 19 25.98 -12.20 -20.60
CA THR A 19 27.42 -12.43 -20.79
C THR A 19 28.09 -12.97 -19.53
N GLY A 20 27.56 -12.73 -18.35
CA GLY A 20 28.17 -13.05 -17.06
C GLY A 20 29.44 -12.24 -16.76
N LEU A 21 29.78 -11.25 -17.60
CA LEU A 21 30.97 -10.40 -17.44
C LEU A 21 30.64 -9.17 -16.60
N LYS A 22 31.64 -8.63 -15.90
CA LYS A 22 31.52 -7.36 -15.16
C LYS A 22 31.70 -6.15 -16.11
N LEU A 23 30.76 -5.95 -17.00
CA LEU A 23 30.70 -4.81 -17.91
C LEU A 23 29.70 -3.78 -17.37
N ARG A 24 29.95 -2.51 -17.70
CA ARG A 24 28.99 -1.46 -17.40
C ARG A 24 27.75 -1.54 -18.29
N GLN A 25 27.95 -1.88 -19.55
CA GLN A 25 26.96 -1.97 -20.60
C GLN A 25 27.54 -2.80 -21.75
N PHE A 26 26.71 -3.59 -22.42
CA PHE A 26 27.09 -4.36 -23.61
C PHE A 26 26.18 -4.01 -24.79
N GLY A 27 24.88 -4.13 -24.62
CA GLY A 27 23.91 -3.71 -25.65
C GLY A 27 23.86 -2.20 -25.84
N ASP A 28 23.53 -1.74 -27.04
CA ASP A 28 23.54 -0.32 -27.41
C ASP A 28 22.50 0.40 -26.59
N GLN A 29 21.52 0.24 -26.13
CA GLN A 29 20.58 0.97 -25.27
C GLN A 29 20.21 0.16 -24.02
N GLU A 30 21.10 -0.74 -23.66
CA GLU A 30 20.89 -1.58 -22.48
C GLU A 30 20.88 -0.75 -21.21
N LEU A 31 19.90 -1.04 -20.37
CA LEU A 31 19.77 -0.51 -19.03
C LEU A 31 19.29 -1.63 -18.09
N ASP A 32 19.98 -1.87 -16.98
CA ASP A 32 19.47 -2.76 -15.94
C ASP A 32 18.36 -2.04 -15.16
N ILE A 33 17.18 -1.96 -15.79
CA ILE A 33 16.02 -1.30 -15.19
C ILE A 33 15.52 -2.05 -13.95
N GLU A 34 15.67 -3.36 -13.90
CA GLU A 34 15.26 -4.17 -12.76
C GLU A 34 15.97 -3.71 -11.48
N GLU A 35 17.30 -3.52 -11.52
CA GLU A 35 18.06 -3.03 -10.37
C GLU A 35 17.67 -1.59 -9.99
N LEU A 36 17.38 -0.74 -10.96
CA LEU A 36 16.99 0.64 -10.69
C LEU A 36 15.62 0.77 -10.00
N VAL A 37 14.67 -0.08 -10.37
CA VAL A 37 13.29 0.01 -9.85
C VAL A 37 13.02 -0.92 -8.66
N ARG A 38 13.91 -1.85 -8.36
CA ARG A 38 13.79 -2.80 -7.25
C ARG A 38 13.39 -2.15 -5.92
N PRO A 39 14.02 -1.03 -5.48
CA PRO A 39 13.69 -0.43 -4.19
C PRO A 39 12.31 0.27 -4.16
N VAL A 40 11.67 0.50 -5.30
CA VAL A 40 10.38 1.22 -5.40
C VAL A 40 9.24 0.35 -5.93
N THR A 41 9.50 -0.92 -6.23
CA THR A 41 8.51 -1.87 -6.74
C THR A 41 8.33 -3.07 -5.80
N LYS A 42 7.17 -3.70 -5.84
CA LYS A 42 6.91 -4.96 -5.12
C LYS A 42 7.47 -6.18 -5.87
N TYR A 43 7.62 -6.05 -7.18
CA TYR A 43 8.16 -7.06 -8.06
C TYR A 43 8.76 -6.38 -9.28
N ALA A 44 9.98 -6.75 -9.61
CA ALA A 44 10.63 -6.33 -10.85
C ALA A 44 11.41 -7.52 -11.40
N THR A 45 11.26 -7.80 -12.68
CA THR A 45 11.99 -8.88 -13.33
C THR A 45 12.12 -8.66 -14.82
N MET A 46 13.25 -9.09 -15.38
CA MET A 46 13.42 -9.25 -16.83
C MET A 46 12.94 -10.65 -17.23
N VAL A 47 11.97 -10.72 -18.12
CA VAL A 47 11.41 -11.96 -18.64
C VAL A 47 12.33 -12.51 -19.73
N THR A 48 13.12 -13.52 -19.41
CA THR A 48 14.10 -14.12 -20.36
C THR A 48 13.61 -15.38 -21.04
N ASP A 49 12.61 -16.05 -20.49
CA ASP A 49 11.94 -17.20 -21.11
C ASP A 49 10.54 -16.77 -21.59
N PRO A 50 10.29 -16.76 -22.91
CA PRO A 50 8.97 -16.40 -23.46
C PRO A 50 7.82 -17.23 -22.90
N ARG A 51 8.05 -18.49 -22.55
CA ARG A 51 7.02 -19.37 -22.01
C ARG A 51 6.64 -19.05 -20.58
N SER A 52 7.46 -18.27 -19.86
CA SER A 52 7.17 -17.81 -18.50
C SER A 52 6.32 -16.53 -18.44
N ILE A 53 5.96 -15.96 -19.59
CA ILE A 53 5.25 -14.67 -19.63
C ILE A 53 3.94 -14.67 -18.83
N ARG A 54 3.15 -15.75 -18.92
CA ARG A 54 1.91 -15.90 -18.17
C ARG A 54 2.16 -15.86 -16.66
N TYR A 55 3.13 -16.64 -16.18
CA TYR A 55 3.53 -16.67 -14.78
C TYR A 55 3.90 -15.28 -14.27
N HIS A 56 4.76 -14.58 -15.00
CA HIS A 56 5.21 -13.24 -14.58
C HIS A 56 4.09 -12.19 -14.60
N LEU A 57 3.19 -12.23 -15.59
CA LEU A 57 2.05 -11.33 -15.66
C LEU A 57 1.06 -11.58 -14.51
N GLU A 58 0.68 -12.84 -14.27
CA GLU A 58 -0.25 -13.20 -13.19
C GLU A 58 0.35 -12.82 -11.83
N LYS A 59 1.63 -13.12 -11.60
CA LYS A 59 2.36 -12.73 -10.37
C LYS A 59 2.43 -11.23 -10.19
N ALA A 60 2.76 -10.49 -11.25
CA ALA A 60 2.84 -9.05 -11.23
C ALA A 60 1.47 -8.42 -10.88
N ILE A 61 0.39 -8.85 -11.53
CA ILE A 61 -0.97 -8.35 -11.27
C ILE A 61 -1.38 -8.69 -9.82
N HIS A 62 -1.15 -9.93 -9.38
CA HIS A 62 -1.45 -10.34 -8.01
C HIS A 62 -0.72 -9.44 -6.99
N LEU A 63 0.59 -9.26 -7.13
CA LEU A 63 1.38 -8.44 -6.21
C LEU A 63 1.02 -6.96 -6.27
N ALA A 64 0.66 -6.44 -7.46
CA ALA A 64 0.25 -5.04 -7.59
C ALA A 64 -1.05 -4.73 -6.85
N THR A 65 -1.96 -5.71 -6.73
CA THR A 65 -3.34 -5.51 -6.26
C THR A 65 -3.61 -6.08 -4.87
N THR A 66 -2.78 -7.00 -4.37
CA THR A 66 -3.00 -7.66 -3.08
C THR A 66 -2.17 -7.05 -1.95
N GLY A 67 -2.62 -7.26 -0.72
CA GLY A 67 -2.04 -6.64 0.46
C GLY A 67 -2.05 -5.12 0.33
N ARG A 68 -0.91 -4.46 0.57
CA ARG A 68 -0.77 -3.04 0.25
C ARG A 68 -0.47 -2.89 -1.25
N PRO A 69 -1.42 -2.37 -2.07
CA PRO A 69 -1.19 -2.19 -3.50
C PRO A 69 0.04 -1.34 -3.80
N GLY A 70 0.84 -1.78 -4.78
CA GLY A 70 2.08 -1.10 -5.14
C GLY A 70 2.50 -1.37 -6.59
N PRO A 71 3.50 -0.64 -7.10
CA PRO A 71 3.98 -0.81 -8.46
C PRO A 71 4.73 -2.13 -8.63
N VAL A 72 4.65 -2.67 -9.85
CA VAL A 72 5.42 -3.82 -10.33
C VAL A 72 5.97 -3.53 -11.72
N TRP A 73 7.04 -4.21 -12.10
CA TRP A 73 7.74 -3.96 -13.36
C TRP A 73 8.12 -5.26 -14.07
N LEU A 74 7.78 -5.36 -15.35
CA LEU A 74 8.24 -6.42 -16.24
C LEU A 74 9.08 -5.79 -17.36
N ASP A 75 10.31 -6.25 -17.51
CA ASP A 75 11.21 -5.83 -18.59
C ASP A 75 11.32 -6.98 -19.59
N ILE A 76 10.97 -6.74 -20.87
CA ILE A 76 10.80 -7.80 -21.86
C ILE A 76 11.76 -7.58 -23.01
N PRO A 77 12.82 -8.41 -23.16
CA PRO A 77 13.75 -8.34 -24.26
C PRO A 77 13.10 -8.50 -25.64
N LEU A 78 13.68 -7.85 -26.65
CA LEU A 78 13.14 -7.81 -27.99
C LEU A 78 12.96 -9.20 -28.63
N ASP A 79 13.88 -10.09 -28.42
CA ASP A 79 13.81 -11.49 -28.90
C ASP A 79 12.68 -12.29 -28.20
N VAL A 80 12.47 -12.04 -26.90
CA VAL A 80 11.33 -12.60 -26.16
C VAL A 80 10.01 -12.07 -26.72
N GLN A 81 9.89 -10.76 -26.98
CA GLN A 81 8.70 -10.15 -27.57
C GLN A 81 8.38 -10.73 -28.96
N ALA A 82 9.42 -11.06 -29.74
CA ALA A 82 9.28 -11.58 -31.09
C ALA A 82 9.02 -13.11 -31.16
N THR A 83 9.13 -13.80 -30.03
CA THR A 83 8.95 -15.25 -29.98
C THR A 83 7.47 -15.60 -30.17
N LYS A 84 7.20 -16.50 -31.13
CA LYS A 84 5.84 -17.04 -31.30
C LYS A 84 5.54 -18.06 -30.22
N ILE A 85 4.40 -17.87 -29.57
CA ILE A 85 3.81 -18.79 -28.61
C ILE A 85 2.50 -19.31 -29.23
N ASP A 86 2.32 -20.61 -29.24
CA ASP A 86 1.05 -21.18 -29.70
C ASP A 86 -0.04 -20.85 -28.67
N PRO A 87 -1.21 -20.34 -29.09
CA PRO A 87 -2.33 -20.09 -28.18
C PRO A 87 -2.78 -21.32 -27.40
N ASP A 88 -2.58 -22.52 -27.98
CA ASP A 88 -2.94 -23.79 -27.35
C ASP A 88 -1.85 -24.30 -26.38
N ASP A 89 -0.70 -23.67 -26.32
CA ASP A 89 0.36 -24.01 -25.37
C ASP A 89 -0.10 -23.77 -23.94
N LEU A 90 -0.04 -24.81 -23.12
CA LEU A 90 -0.28 -24.70 -21.69
C LEU A 90 0.93 -24.03 -21.00
N LEU A 91 0.91 -22.71 -20.93
CA LEU A 91 1.95 -21.95 -20.24
C LEU A 91 1.81 -22.07 -18.72
N PRO A 92 2.92 -22.18 -17.97
CA PRO A 92 2.88 -22.17 -16.51
C PRO A 92 2.22 -20.89 -15.99
N GLY A 93 1.25 -21.05 -15.08
CA GLY A 93 0.61 -19.97 -14.36
C GLY A 93 1.31 -19.70 -13.02
N PHE A 94 0.93 -18.62 -12.37
CA PHE A 94 1.38 -18.28 -11.03
C PHE A 94 0.38 -18.81 -9.97
N ASP A 95 0.89 -19.47 -8.95
CA ASP A 95 0.11 -19.85 -7.77
C ASP A 95 0.40 -18.91 -6.61
N PRO A 96 -0.59 -18.17 -6.07
CA PRO A 96 -0.41 -17.33 -4.90
C PRO A 96 0.13 -18.06 -3.66
N ALA A 97 -0.04 -19.38 -3.58
CA ALA A 97 0.52 -20.19 -2.49
C ALA A 97 2.06 -20.26 -2.48
N GLU A 98 2.72 -19.87 -3.59
CA GLU A 98 4.18 -19.74 -3.66
C GLU A 98 4.72 -18.57 -2.81
N LEU A 99 3.84 -17.60 -2.48
CA LEU A 99 4.25 -16.45 -1.67
C LEU A 99 4.14 -16.79 -0.19
N ASP A 100 5.14 -16.37 0.55
CA ASP A 100 5.04 -16.35 2.01
C ASP A 100 3.78 -15.56 2.39
N GLN A 101 2.89 -16.17 3.18
CA GLN A 101 1.67 -15.49 3.64
C GLN A 101 2.09 -14.32 4.55
N PRO A 102 1.96 -13.07 4.09
CA PRO A 102 2.34 -11.97 4.94
C PRO A 102 1.31 -11.84 6.05
N TRP A 103 1.76 -12.00 7.28
CA TRP A 103 1.02 -11.61 8.46
C TRP A 103 -0.40 -12.18 8.57
N GLN A 104 -0.55 -13.24 9.31
CA GLN A 104 -1.85 -13.64 9.83
C GLN A 104 -2.15 -12.78 11.06
N ALA A 105 -3.28 -12.09 11.05
CA ALA A 105 -3.76 -11.39 12.23
C ALA A 105 -3.87 -12.39 13.37
N ALA A 106 -3.14 -12.12 14.46
CA ALA A 106 -3.41 -12.77 15.73
C ALA A 106 -4.90 -12.55 16.07
N ASP A 107 -5.44 -13.34 16.97
CA ASP A 107 -6.82 -13.33 17.42
C ASP A 107 -7.50 -11.95 17.29
N LEU A 108 -8.26 -11.77 16.19
CA LEU A 108 -8.90 -10.48 15.86
C LEU A 108 -9.98 -10.15 16.89
N ASP A 109 -10.68 -11.15 17.40
CA ASP A 109 -11.78 -10.95 18.35
C ASP A 109 -11.22 -10.44 19.67
N ALA A 110 -10.18 -11.08 20.21
CA ALA A 110 -9.53 -10.61 21.44
C ALA A 110 -8.93 -9.20 21.27
N THR A 111 -8.38 -8.89 20.09
CA THR A 111 -7.87 -7.55 19.79
C THR A 111 -9.00 -6.52 19.74
N ALA A 112 -10.11 -6.84 19.08
CA ALA A 112 -11.28 -5.97 19.00
C ALA A 112 -11.87 -5.71 20.39
N ASP A 113 -12.03 -6.74 21.23
CA ASP A 113 -12.52 -6.62 22.61
C ASP A 113 -11.63 -5.71 23.45
N ALA A 114 -10.32 -5.84 23.33
CA ALA A 114 -9.36 -4.98 24.04
C ALA A 114 -9.46 -3.50 23.56
N ILE A 115 -9.69 -3.25 22.29
CA ILE A 115 -9.92 -1.91 21.73
C ILE A 115 -11.22 -1.33 22.26
N LEU A 116 -12.31 -2.10 22.22
CA LEU A 116 -13.63 -1.68 22.70
C LEU A 116 -13.61 -1.35 24.20
N ALA A 117 -12.94 -2.18 25.01
CA ALA A 117 -12.78 -1.91 26.45
C ALA A 117 -12.06 -0.57 26.71
N ARG A 118 -11.02 -0.25 25.93
CA ARG A 118 -10.31 1.03 26.04
C ARG A 118 -11.16 2.20 25.58
N LEU A 119 -11.91 2.06 24.47
CA LEU A 119 -12.83 3.08 23.99
C LEU A 119 -13.91 3.39 25.03
N ALA A 120 -14.47 2.35 25.66
CA ALA A 120 -15.49 2.51 26.71
C ALA A 120 -14.97 3.22 27.97
N ALA A 121 -13.69 3.10 28.27
CA ALA A 121 -13.04 3.75 29.41
C ALA A 121 -12.58 5.19 29.13
N ALA A 122 -12.46 5.58 27.85
CA ALA A 122 -12.00 6.90 27.47
C ALA A 122 -13.08 7.97 27.65
N GLN A 123 -12.67 9.18 28.01
CA GLN A 123 -13.58 10.33 28.16
C GLN A 123 -13.65 11.20 26.91
N ARG A 124 -12.58 11.23 26.11
CA ARG A 124 -12.45 12.02 24.88
C ARG A 124 -11.82 11.18 23.76
N PRO A 125 -12.46 10.03 23.43
CA PRO A 125 -11.96 9.21 22.33
C PRO A 125 -12.16 9.90 20.99
N VAL A 126 -11.21 9.70 20.07
CA VAL A 126 -11.25 10.22 18.70
C VAL A 126 -10.84 9.14 17.72
N VAL A 127 -11.56 9.02 16.60
CA VAL A 127 -11.14 8.19 15.46
C VAL A 127 -10.31 9.03 14.49
N PHE A 128 -9.13 8.55 14.14
CA PHE A 128 -8.30 9.11 13.09
C PHE A 128 -8.31 8.20 11.86
N ALA A 129 -9.05 8.59 10.82
CA ALA A 129 -9.19 7.80 9.61
C ALA A 129 -8.16 8.21 8.53
N GLY A 130 -7.48 7.24 7.97
CA GLY A 130 -6.54 7.42 6.86
C GLY A 130 -7.01 6.77 5.56
N GLY A 131 -6.28 6.98 4.47
CA GLY A 131 -6.58 6.42 3.15
C GLY A 131 -6.58 4.89 3.09
N GLY A 132 -6.01 4.21 4.08
CA GLY A 132 -6.06 2.75 4.22
C GLY A 132 -7.48 2.20 4.33
N VAL A 133 -8.43 2.97 4.86
CA VAL A 133 -9.85 2.58 4.92
C VAL A 133 -10.41 2.32 3.52
N ARG A 134 -10.10 3.20 2.55
CA ARG A 134 -10.50 3.01 1.15
C ARG A 134 -9.70 1.88 0.48
N LEU A 135 -8.38 1.87 0.72
CA LEU A 135 -7.48 0.89 0.08
C LEU A 135 -7.75 -0.55 0.50
N SER A 136 -8.27 -0.76 1.71
CA SER A 136 -8.66 -2.10 2.19
C SER A 136 -10.04 -2.56 1.72
N GLY A 137 -10.82 -1.67 1.08
CA GLY A 137 -12.22 -1.95 0.72
C GLY A 137 -13.19 -1.85 1.89
N ALA A 138 -12.73 -1.51 3.11
CA ALA A 138 -13.52 -1.51 4.35
C ALA A 138 -14.26 -0.17 4.62
N HIS A 139 -14.62 0.57 3.56
CA HIS A 139 -15.25 1.89 3.75
C HIS A 139 -16.68 1.79 4.28
N ALA A 140 -17.44 0.79 3.85
CA ALA A 140 -18.81 0.59 4.32
C ALA A 140 -18.83 0.18 5.79
N GLU A 141 -17.93 -0.72 6.19
CA GLU A 141 -17.73 -1.16 7.57
C GLU A 141 -17.27 0.01 8.45
N PHE A 142 -16.38 0.86 7.91
CA PHE A 142 -15.94 2.07 8.62
C PHE A 142 -17.12 3.01 8.91
N LEU A 143 -17.98 3.30 7.94
CA LEU A 143 -19.16 4.14 8.14
C LEU A 143 -20.10 3.53 9.19
N ALA A 144 -20.37 2.23 9.11
CA ALA A 144 -21.19 1.54 10.10
C ALA A 144 -20.57 1.57 11.50
N LEU A 145 -19.24 1.48 11.60
CA LEU A 145 -18.52 1.56 12.87
C LEU A 145 -18.64 2.94 13.52
N ILE A 146 -18.38 4.02 12.78
CA ILE A 146 -18.43 5.38 13.35
C ILE A 146 -19.83 5.76 13.81
N GLU A 147 -20.88 5.34 13.09
CA GLU A 147 -22.27 5.54 13.49
C GLU A 147 -22.56 4.83 14.82
N LYS A 148 -22.07 3.61 15.02
CA LYS A 148 -22.23 2.87 16.28
C LYS A 148 -21.44 3.49 17.42
N LEU A 149 -20.24 3.98 17.15
CA LEU A 149 -19.39 4.56 18.19
C LEU A 149 -19.86 5.95 18.62
N GLY A 150 -20.40 6.76 17.71
CA GLY A 150 -20.87 8.10 18.00
C GLY A 150 -19.80 9.07 18.51
N ILE A 151 -18.53 8.83 18.18
CA ILE A 151 -17.38 9.62 18.65
C ILE A 151 -16.77 10.49 17.52
N PRO A 152 -16.09 11.60 17.85
CA PRO A 152 -15.48 12.48 16.86
C PRO A 152 -14.55 11.75 15.90
N VAL A 153 -14.60 12.14 14.62
CA VAL A 153 -13.77 11.60 13.54
C VAL A 153 -12.93 12.73 12.93
N VAL A 154 -11.64 12.50 12.80
CA VAL A 154 -10.73 13.33 12.02
C VAL A 154 -10.13 12.51 10.89
N THR A 155 -9.81 13.14 9.75
CA THR A 155 -9.29 12.43 8.59
C THR A 155 -7.90 12.91 8.19
N GLY A 156 -7.09 12.00 7.65
CA GLY A 156 -5.81 12.36 7.05
C GLY A 156 -5.99 13.11 5.72
N TRP A 157 -4.94 13.78 5.25
CA TRP A 157 -4.96 14.57 4.01
C TRP A 157 -5.40 13.77 2.78
N ASN A 158 -4.96 12.52 2.67
CA ASN A 158 -5.31 11.64 1.55
C ASN A 158 -6.59 10.83 1.82
N ALA A 159 -7.38 11.24 2.80
CA ALA A 159 -8.58 10.54 3.26
C ALA A 159 -9.77 11.50 3.42
N HIS A 160 -9.77 12.63 2.72
CA HIS A 160 -10.85 13.62 2.80
C HIS A 160 -12.17 13.12 2.18
N ASP A 161 -12.15 12.04 1.43
CA ASP A 161 -13.32 11.37 0.85
C ASP A 161 -13.84 10.20 1.71
N VAL A 162 -13.18 9.90 2.84
CA VAL A 162 -13.60 8.82 3.75
C VAL A 162 -14.85 9.19 4.53
N LEU A 163 -15.02 10.47 4.85
CA LEU A 163 -16.20 11.01 5.50
C LEU A 163 -16.50 12.41 4.94
N TRP A 164 -17.76 12.71 4.62
CA TRP A 164 -18.13 14.01 4.06
C TRP A 164 -18.11 15.11 5.13
N ASN A 165 -17.92 16.35 4.68
CA ASN A 165 -17.67 17.48 5.57
C ASN A 165 -18.84 17.83 6.50
N ASP A 166 -20.08 17.58 6.08
CA ASP A 166 -21.28 17.89 6.85
C ASP A 166 -21.73 16.75 7.78
N HIS A 167 -20.91 15.70 7.89
CA HIS A 167 -21.21 14.60 8.80
C HIS A 167 -21.13 15.08 10.26
N PRO A 168 -22.11 14.77 11.12
CA PRO A 168 -22.15 15.28 12.51
C PRO A 168 -20.91 14.94 13.34
N LEU A 169 -20.25 13.83 13.05
CA LEU A 169 -19.06 13.38 13.78
C LEU A 169 -17.76 13.91 13.17
N TYR A 170 -17.79 14.54 11.99
CA TYR A 170 -16.60 15.02 11.32
C TYR A 170 -16.06 16.30 11.97
N CYS A 171 -14.80 16.26 12.37
CA CYS A 171 -14.14 17.36 13.08
C CYS A 171 -12.96 18.00 12.30
N GLY A 172 -12.79 17.62 11.03
CA GLY A 172 -11.76 18.21 10.17
C GLY A 172 -10.52 17.34 10.01
N ARG A 173 -9.45 17.94 9.48
CA ARG A 173 -8.20 17.28 9.11
C ARG A 173 -7.05 17.84 9.94
N PRO A 174 -6.51 17.10 10.92
CA PRO A 174 -5.35 17.54 11.68
C PRO A 174 -4.07 17.49 10.83
N GLY A 175 -3.09 18.29 11.20
CA GLY A 175 -1.77 18.30 10.57
C GLY A 175 -1.11 19.68 10.62
N THR A 176 0.10 19.77 10.04
CA THR A 176 0.88 21.03 10.03
C THR A 176 0.19 22.18 9.28
N VAL A 177 -0.66 21.85 8.32
CA VAL A 177 -1.52 22.77 7.55
C VAL A 177 -2.98 22.31 7.66
N GLY A 178 -3.33 21.72 8.80
CA GLY A 178 -4.65 21.16 9.03
C GLY A 178 -5.66 22.18 9.54
N ASP A 179 -6.91 21.73 9.61
CA ASP A 179 -8.01 22.52 10.14
C ASP A 179 -7.84 22.74 11.64
N ARG A 180 -8.19 23.94 12.11
CA ARG A 180 -8.11 24.28 13.54
C ARG A 180 -8.90 23.28 14.40
N GLY A 181 -10.15 22.96 13.99
CA GLY A 181 -11.00 22.00 14.69
C GLY A 181 -10.35 20.62 14.78
N GLY A 182 -9.87 20.08 13.64
CA GLY A 182 -9.19 18.80 13.57
C GLY A 182 -7.97 18.72 14.48
N ASN A 183 -7.15 19.80 14.50
CA ASN A 183 -5.99 19.89 15.38
C ASN A 183 -6.39 19.91 16.86
N MET A 184 -7.38 20.72 17.24
CA MET A 184 -7.83 20.82 18.63
C MET A 184 -8.43 19.51 19.13
N VAL A 185 -9.29 18.87 18.34
CA VAL A 185 -9.91 17.57 18.69
C VAL A 185 -8.83 16.51 18.91
N THR A 186 -7.88 16.41 17.96
CA THR A 186 -6.78 15.45 18.06
C THR A 186 -5.90 15.68 19.29
N GLN A 187 -5.56 16.93 19.60
CA GLN A 187 -4.69 17.28 20.73
C GLN A 187 -5.38 17.14 22.09
N SER A 188 -6.72 17.23 22.12
CA SER A 188 -7.50 17.10 23.35
C SER A 188 -7.91 15.67 23.65
N ALA A 189 -7.67 14.74 22.74
CA ALA A 189 -8.04 13.33 22.90
C ALA A 189 -7.26 12.68 24.05
N ASP A 190 -7.92 11.78 24.77
CA ASP A 190 -7.29 10.85 25.72
C ASP A 190 -7.13 9.44 25.15
N LEU A 191 -7.83 9.15 24.03
CA LEU A 191 -7.64 7.97 23.21
C LEU A 191 -7.76 8.34 21.73
N LEU A 192 -6.81 7.88 20.93
CA LEU A 192 -6.79 8.04 19.48
C LEU A 192 -6.79 6.68 18.79
N LEU A 193 -7.94 6.31 18.23
CA LEU A 193 -8.09 5.10 17.41
C LEU A 193 -7.71 5.42 15.97
N VAL A 194 -6.57 4.89 15.51
CA VAL A 194 -6.03 5.18 14.17
C VAL A 194 -6.35 4.05 13.21
N LEU A 195 -7.22 4.33 12.26
CA LEU A 195 -7.67 3.37 11.25
C LEU A 195 -7.13 3.74 9.86
N GLY A 196 -6.36 2.84 9.26
CA GLY A 196 -5.85 3.02 7.90
C GLY A 196 -4.89 4.19 7.69
N SER A 197 -4.28 4.72 8.75
CA SER A 197 -3.28 5.79 8.69
C SER A 197 -1.93 5.35 9.26
N ARG A 198 -0.83 5.77 8.62
CA ARG A 198 0.52 5.59 9.17
C ARG A 198 1.03 6.78 9.98
N LEU A 199 0.17 7.77 10.22
CA LEU A 199 0.52 8.99 10.96
C LEU A 199 1.83 9.63 10.44
N ASN A 200 1.84 10.02 9.17
CA ASN A 200 3.03 10.60 8.55
C ASN A 200 3.41 11.96 9.17
N ILE A 201 4.63 12.42 8.90
CA ILE A 201 5.18 13.64 9.51
C ILE A 201 4.33 14.90 9.24
N ARG A 202 3.60 14.97 8.14
CA ARG A 202 2.70 16.09 7.83
C ARG A 202 1.48 16.15 8.76
N GLN A 203 1.10 14.99 9.31
CA GLN A 203 -0.03 14.88 10.24
C GLN A 203 0.42 15.07 11.69
N VAL A 204 1.53 14.46 12.07
CA VAL A 204 2.02 14.52 13.46
C VAL A 204 2.92 15.71 13.74
N SER A 205 3.35 16.43 12.71
CA SER A 205 4.33 17.53 12.78
C SER A 205 5.76 17.04 13.08
N TYR A 206 6.73 17.91 12.85
CA TYR A 206 8.14 17.65 13.18
C TYR A 206 8.37 17.50 14.69
N ASN A 207 7.52 18.09 15.51
CA ASN A 207 7.49 17.86 16.95
C ASN A 207 6.54 16.68 17.30
N TRP A 208 6.79 15.51 16.70
CA TRP A 208 5.94 14.34 16.81
C TRP A 208 5.73 13.86 18.26
N LYS A 209 6.66 14.18 19.18
CA LYS A 209 6.51 13.85 20.61
C LYS A 209 5.36 14.59 21.27
N SER A 210 4.95 15.73 20.71
CA SER A 210 3.81 16.53 21.21
C SER A 210 2.49 16.17 20.53
N PHE A 211 2.48 15.24 19.58
CA PHE A 211 1.26 14.83 18.88
C PHE A 211 0.37 14.01 19.80
N ALA A 212 -0.87 14.50 20.03
CA ALA A 212 -1.85 13.87 20.91
C ALA A 212 -1.20 13.28 22.16
N ARG A 213 -0.43 14.12 22.89
CA ARG A 213 0.49 13.66 23.93
C ARG A 213 -0.19 12.97 25.10
N GLU A 214 -1.43 13.36 25.41
CA GLU A 214 -2.23 12.76 26.48
C GLU A 214 -3.01 11.52 26.03
N ALA A 215 -3.09 11.28 24.71
CA ALA A 215 -3.86 10.19 24.17
C ALA A 215 -3.09 8.86 24.19
N TYR A 216 -3.78 7.81 24.64
CA TYR A 216 -3.40 6.45 24.30
C TYR A 216 -3.68 6.22 22.82
N LYS A 217 -2.70 5.72 22.07
CA LYS A 217 -2.79 5.55 20.60
C LYS A 217 -2.89 4.08 20.25
N ILE A 218 -3.89 3.72 19.45
CA ILE A 218 -4.15 2.37 18.96
C ILE A 218 -4.06 2.39 17.44
#